data_5c3b309336f3e2f5775f4b2f63db76ea
#
_entry.id   5c3b309336f3e2f5775f4b2f63db76ea
#
_cell.length_a   1.000
_cell.length_b   1.000
_cell.length_c   1.000
_cell.angle_alpha   90.00
_cell.angle_beta   90.00
_cell.angle_gamma   90.00
#
_symmetry.space_group_name_H-M   'P 1'
#
loop_
_entity.id
_entity.type
_entity.pdbx_description
1 polymer ?
#
loop_
_entity_poly.entity_id
_entity_poly.type
_entity_poly.pdbx_seq_one_letter_code
_entity_poly.pdbx_strand_id
1 'polypeptide(L)'
;TDAIFGEDGALYVSDWQNVIIGHMQHNVRDPNRDEKHGRIYRFTYKKKPLQKAVKIDGEPIEKLLANLMHPVDSVRHRTRVELSERDSSTVIKVAQQWMKQFDPNKKEDAHHLLEALWVHQQHNYRNGRLLNQLLKSPHPHARVAALTVQHHWYNANPTKEVDEIEEEHIEVVAKSGVLSDTSDLTTVRIGTIPEKMKYDLAE
;
A
#
# COMPACT_ATOMS: atom_id res chain seq x y z
N THR A 1 19.69 6.67 9.02
CA THR A 1 18.73 6.94 10.11
C THR A 1 17.33 6.79 9.55
N ASP A 2 16.51 6.02 10.23
CA ASP A 2 15.14 5.75 9.84
C ASP A 2 14.21 5.91 11.05
N ALA A 3 12.94 6.21 10.81
CA ALA A 3 11.95 6.40 11.85
C ALA A 3 10.66 5.68 11.48
N ILE A 4 10.18 4.80 12.36
CA ILE A 4 8.99 3.98 12.13
C ILE A 4 8.11 3.93 13.37
N PHE A 5 6.80 3.92 13.18
CA PHE A 5 5.87 3.59 14.26
C PHE A 5 5.78 2.08 14.44
N GLY A 6 6.10 1.62 15.64
CA GLY A 6 5.93 0.23 16.03
C GLY A 6 4.47 -0.14 16.28
N GLU A 7 4.21 -1.44 16.40
CA GLU A 7 2.87 -1.98 16.67
C GLU A 7 2.29 -1.51 18.02
N ASP A 8 3.16 -1.19 18.95
CA ASP A 8 2.81 -0.67 20.27
C ASP A 8 2.44 0.83 20.25
N GLY A 9 2.52 1.47 19.08
CA GLY A 9 2.24 2.89 18.90
C GLY A 9 3.39 3.81 19.34
N ALA A 10 4.55 3.26 19.69
CA ALA A 10 5.77 4.03 19.96
C ALA A 10 6.49 4.38 18.64
N LEU A 11 7.19 5.50 18.63
CA LEU A 11 8.09 5.86 17.54
C LEU A 11 9.48 5.27 17.80
N TYR A 12 9.97 4.48 16.88
CA TYR A 12 11.32 3.93 16.89
C TYR A 12 12.18 4.68 15.89
N VAL A 13 13.36 5.10 16.33
CA VAL A 13 14.32 5.82 15.50
C VAL A 13 15.66 5.10 15.56
N SER A 14 16.16 4.69 14.41
CA SER A 14 17.49 4.09 14.31
C SER A 14 18.57 5.19 14.25
N ASP A 15 19.64 4.97 14.98
CA ASP A 15 20.81 5.84 15.00
C ASP A 15 22.07 4.98 14.98
N TRP A 16 22.94 5.24 14.05
CA TRP A 16 24.22 4.51 13.95
C TRP A 16 25.31 5.02 14.88
N GLN A 17 24.97 5.91 15.80
CA GLN A 17 25.84 6.39 16.87
C GLN A 17 27.22 6.91 16.37
N ASN A 18 27.28 7.61 15.29
CA ASN A 18 28.53 8.20 14.85
C ASN A 18 28.65 9.63 15.36
N VAL A 19 29.68 9.91 16.20
CA VAL A 19 29.95 11.26 16.72
C VAL A 19 30.47 12.22 15.64
N ILE A 20 30.97 11.66 14.52
CA ILE A 20 31.49 12.44 13.41
C ILE A 20 30.54 12.28 12.23
N ILE A 21 29.76 13.31 11.96
CA ILE A 21 28.88 13.40 10.81
C ILE A 21 29.62 14.21 9.75
N GLY A 22 30.09 13.55 8.70
CA GLY A 22 30.75 14.26 7.62
C GLY A 22 30.93 13.41 6.37
N HIS A 23 31.36 14.07 5.31
CA HIS A 23 31.52 13.44 4.00
C HIS A 23 32.68 12.47 3.97
N MET A 24 32.51 11.41 3.23
CA MET A 24 33.12 10.10 3.22
C MET A 24 34.63 9.94 3.50
N GLN A 25 35.50 10.87 3.13
CA GLN A 25 36.93 10.55 3.09
C GLN A 25 37.65 10.61 4.44
N HIS A 26 37.25 11.50 5.32
CA HIS A 26 37.91 11.66 6.62
C HIS A 26 37.31 10.75 7.70
N ASN A 27 36.01 10.52 7.64
CA ASN A 27 35.29 9.86 8.74
C ASN A 27 35.37 8.33 8.70
N VAL A 28 35.58 7.74 7.53
CA VAL A 28 35.67 6.27 7.39
C VAL A 28 36.92 5.71 8.09
N ARG A 29 37.99 6.50 8.17
CA ARG A 29 39.28 6.09 8.75
C ARG A 29 39.54 6.70 10.13
N ASP A 30 38.60 7.46 10.68
CA ASP A 30 38.78 8.08 12.00
C ASP A 30 38.75 7.01 13.09
N PRO A 31 39.83 6.91 13.92
CA PRO A 31 39.92 5.89 14.97
C PRO A 31 38.89 6.09 16.11
N ASN A 32 38.25 7.27 16.19
CA ASN A 32 37.20 7.55 17.17
C ASN A 32 35.80 7.10 16.67
N ARG A 33 35.74 6.60 15.45
CA ARG A 33 34.48 6.11 14.88
C ARG A 33 34.06 4.80 15.56
N ASP A 34 32.87 4.78 16.09
CA ASP A 34 32.26 3.53 16.57
C ASP A 34 31.69 2.73 15.39
N GLU A 35 32.39 1.69 14.99
CA GLU A 35 32.01 0.81 13.87
C GLU A 35 31.20 -0.41 14.33
N LYS A 36 31.02 -0.59 15.65
CA LYS A 36 30.46 -1.82 16.22
C LYS A 36 29.07 -1.63 16.81
N HIS A 37 28.69 -0.41 17.11
CA HIS A 37 27.47 -0.13 17.83
C HIS A 37 26.54 0.79 17.02
N GLY A 38 25.26 0.56 17.20
CA GLY A 38 24.17 1.45 16.78
C GLY A 38 23.21 1.60 17.95
N ARG A 39 22.22 2.45 17.78
CA ARG A 39 21.16 2.67 18.78
C ARG A 39 19.79 2.60 18.11
N ILE A 40 18.81 2.14 18.88
CA ILE A 40 17.42 2.29 18.55
C ILE A 40 16.76 3.04 19.69
N TYR A 41 16.32 4.25 19.43
CA TYR A 41 15.56 5.03 20.39
C TYR A 41 14.07 4.69 20.25
N ARG A 42 13.40 4.54 21.40
CA ARG A 42 11.97 4.34 21.49
C ARG A 42 11.34 5.53 22.19
N PHE A 43 10.50 6.26 21.47
CA PHE A 43 9.75 7.40 21.99
C PHE A 43 8.32 7.00 22.28
N THR A 44 7.88 7.19 23.51
CA THR A 44 6.53 6.88 23.97
C THR A 44 5.82 8.14 24.44
N TYR A 45 4.51 8.22 24.16
CA TYR A 45 3.71 9.34 24.67
C TYR A 45 3.15 8.99 26.05
N LYS A 46 3.59 9.71 27.09
CA LYS A 46 3.28 9.40 28.50
C LYS A 46 1.78 9.43 28.84
N LYS A 47 0.96 10.17 28.06
CA LYS A 47 -0.47 10.34 28.35
C LYS A 47 -1.37 9.29 27.70
N LYS A 48 -0.80 8.37 26.90
CA LYS A 48 -1.56 7.28 26.28
C LYS A 48 -0.85 5.95 26.56
N PRO A 49 -1.62 4.90 26.91
CA PRO A 49 -1.05 3.57 27.06
C PRO A 49 -0.53 3.08 25.71
N LEU A 50 0.51 2.26 25.75
CA LEU A 50 0.98 1.54 24.57
C LEU A 50 -0.07 0.52 24.12
N GLN A 51 -0.14 0.30 22.83
CA GLN A 51 -1.00 -0.73 22.25
C GLN A 51 -0.42 -2.12 22.53
N LYS A 52 -1.28 -3.11 22.64
CA LYS A 52 -0.83 -4.51 22.73
C LYS A 52 -0.42 -4.99 21.35
N ALA A 53 0.68 -5.73 21.30
CA ALA A 53 1.11 -6.38 20.07
C ALA A 53 0.01 -7.33 19.56
N VAL A 54 -0.21 -7.29 18.25
CA VAL A 54 -1.18 -8.15 17.57
C VAL A 54 -0.47 -9.44 17.16
N LYS A 55 -1.06 -10.59 17.50
CA LYS A 55 -0.55 -11.87 17.02
C LYS A 55 -0.86 -11.99 15.52
N ILE A 56 0.14 -12.34 14.73
CA ILE A 56 0.05 -12.46 13.27
C ILE A 56 0.48 -13.87 12.84
N ASP A 57 1.70 -14.25 13.20
CA ASP A 57 2.28 -15.55 12.86
C ASP A 57 1.38 -16.71 13.31
N GLY A 58 1.08 -17.60 12.36
CA GLY A 58 0.26 -18.80 12.56
C GLY A 58 -1.22 -18.56 12.83
N GLU A 59 -1.72 -17.31 12.77
CA GLU A 59 -3.15 -17.04 12.94
C GLU A 59 -3.98 -17.54 11.75
N PRO A 60 -5.27 -17.93 12.00
CA PRO A 60 -6.20 -18.26 10.91
C PRO A 60 -6.41 -17.10 9.94
N ILE A 61 -6.69 -17.42 8.67
CA ILE A 61 -6.86 -16.42 7.58
C ILE A 61 -7.92 -15.38 7.94
N GLU A 62 -9.02 -15.78 8.56
CA GLU A 62 -10.10 -14.89 8.99
C GLU A 62 -9.61 -13.82 9.99
N LYS A 63 -8.74 -14.20 10.91
CA LYS A 63 -8.13 -13.27 11.86
C LYS A 63 -7.10 -12.36 11.20
N LEU A 64 -6.31 -12.89 10.27
CA LEU A 64 -5.39 -12.10 9.48
C LEU A 64 -6.14 -11.04 8.67
N LEU A 65 -7.23 -11.40 8.00
CA LEU A 65 -8.06 -10.44 7.29
C LEU A 65 -8.68 -9.39 8.23
N ALA A 66 -9.08 -9.77 9.44
CA ALA A 66 -9.56 -8.81 10.43
C ALA A 66 -8.45 -7.84 10.88
N ASN A 67 -7.19 -8.29 10.96
CA ASN A 67 -6.05 -7.44 11.28
C ASN A 67 -5.76 -6.38 10.19
N LEU A 68 -6.25 -6.55 8.97
CA LEU A 68 -6.16 -5.53 7.91
C LEU A 68 -7.01 -4.28 8.21
N MET A 69 -7.92 -4.34 9.18
CA MET A 69 -8.64 -3.17 9.68
C MET A 69 -7.88 -2.43 10.81
N HIS A 70 -6.72 -2.91 11.20
CA HIS A 70 -5.96 -2.30 12.30
C HIS A 70 -5.47 -0.89 11.92
N PRO A 71 -5.56 0.11 12.85
CA PRO A 71 -5.18 1.50 12.54
C PRO A 71 -3.68 1.66 12.27
N VAL A 72 -2.84 0.80 12.85
CA VAL A 72 -1.38 0.86 12.69
C VAL A 72 -0.97 0.17 11.38
N ASP A 73 -0.30 0.91 10.50
CA ASP A 73 0.09 0.43 9.18
C ASP A 73 1.05 -0.76 9.22
N SER A 74 2.02 -0.77 10.14
CA SER A 74 2.96 -1.88 10.29
C SER A 74 2.27 -3.21 10.62
N VAL A 75 1.15 -3.19 11.35
CA VAL A 75 0.33 -4.39 11.60
C VAL A 75 -0.29 -4.89 10.31
N ARG A 76 -0.92 -3.98 9.52
CA ARG A 76 -1.51 -4.34 8.22
C ARG A 76 -0.46 -4.87 7.25
N HIS A 77 0.70 -4.19 7.17
CA HIS A 77 1.80 -4.62 6.31
C HIS A 77 2.28 -6.04 6.64
N ARG A 78 2.60 -6.31 7.90
CA ARG A 78 3.04 -7.65 8.33
C ARG A 78 1.96 -8.71 8.15
N THR A 79 0.70 -8.34 8.33
CA THR A 79 -0.44 -9.22 8.07
C THR A 79 -0.53 -9.57 6.58
N ARG A 80 -0.30 -8.61 5.68
CA ARG A 80 -0.23 -8.90 4.22
C ARG A 80 0.93 -9.83 3.89
N VAL A 81 2.09 -9.65 4.52
CA VAL A 81 3.24 -10.56 4.35
C VAL A 81 2.85 -11.99 4.75
N GLU A 82 2.27 -12.17 5.93
CA GLU A 82 1.81 -13.48 6.41
C GLU A 82 0.75 -14.11 5.49
N LEU A 83 -0.22 -13.29 5.01
CA LEU A 83 -1.23 -13.77 4.05
C LEU A 83 -0.59 -14.22 2.72
N SER A 84 0.47 -13.54 2.26
CA SER A 84 1.13 -13.87 0.99
C SER A 84 1.82 -15.23 0.99
N GLU A 85 2.14 -15.77 2.18
CA GLU A 85 2.77 -17.08 2.35
C GLU A 85 1.76 -18.22 2.46
N ARG A 86 0.46 -17.90 2.52
CA ARG A 86 -0.62 -18.89 2.63
C ARG A 86 -1.11 -19.38 1.27
N ASP A 87 -1.82 -20.51 1.26
CA ASP A 87 -2.43 -21.03 0.03
C ASP A 87 -3.36 -20.01 -0.64
N SER A 88 -3.02 -19.64 -1.87
CA SER A 88 -3.71 -18.58 -2.62
C SER A 88 -5.20 -18.86 -2.78
N SER A 89 -5.58 -20.11 -3.08
CA SER A 89 -6.98 -20.47 -3.33
C SER A 89 -7.84 -20.26 -2.08
N THR A 90 -7.30 -20.63 -0.93
CA THR A 90 -7.95 -20.46 0.37
C THR A 90 -8.03 -19.00 0.77
N VAL A 91 -6.91 -18.24 0.64
CA VAL A 91 -6.89 -16.81 0.99
C VAL A 91 -7.90 -16.04 0.14
N ILE A 92 -7.91 -16.24 -1.18
CA ILE A 92 -8.83 -15.55 -2.09
C ILE A 92 -10.29 -15.85 -1.76
N LYS A 93 -10.62 -17.11 -1.50
CA LYS A 93 -11.98 -17.51 -1.12
C LYS A 93 -12.45 -16.81 0.16
N VAL A 94 -11.60 -16.79 1.19
CA VAL A 94 -11.92 -16.14 2.47
C VAL A 94 -11.96 -14.63 2.33
N ALA A 95 -11.02 -14.02 1.59
CA ALA A 95 -11.01 -12.59 1.31
C ALA A 95 -12.26 -12.13 0.55
N GLN A 96 -12.72 -12.89 -0.44
CA GLN A 96 -13.97 -12.62 -1.15
C GLN A 96 -15.20 -12.67 -0.24
N GLN A 97 -15.18 -13.51 0.79
CA GLN A 97 -16.25 -13.54 1.79
C GLN A 97 -16.12 -12.36 2.77
N TRP A 98 -14.90 -12.08 3.21
CA TRP A 98 -14.60 -10.99 4.15
C TRP A 98 -14.99 -9.62 3.60
N MET A 99 -14.69 -9.34 2.33
CA MET A 99 -14.98 -8.04 1.72
C MET A 99 -16.48 -7.73 1.58
N LYS A 100 -17.37 -8.74 1.64
CA LYS A 100 -18.84 -8.54 1.52
C LYS A 100 -19.46 -7.73 2.67
N GLN A 101 -18.76 -7.61 3.79
CA GLN A 101 -19.22 -6.79 4.92
C GLN A 101 -19.07 -5.29 4.70
N PHE A 102 -18.34 -4.86 3.65
CA PHE A 102 -18.05 -3.47 3.36
C PHE A 102 -18.90 -2.95 2.20
N ASP A 103 -19.34 -1.69 2.33
CA ASP A 103 -20.11 -1.00 1.32
C ASP A 103 -19.18 -0.13 0.44
N PRO A 104 -19.06 -0.40 -0.87
CA PRO A 104 -18.18 0.35 -1.75
C PRO A 104 -18.57 1.84 -1.90
N ASN A 105 -19.80 2.21 -1.53
CA ASN A 105 -20.28 3.58 -1.58
C ASN A 105 -19.98 4.37 -0.30
N LYS A 106 -19.48 3.71 0.75
CA LYS A 106 -19.09 4.35 1.99
C LYS A 106 -17.62 4.71 1.98
N LYS A 107 -17.32 5.96 2.32
CA LYS A 107 -15.95 6.47 2.39
C LYS A 107 -15.12 5.72 3.44
N GLU A 108 -15.74 5.36 4.56
CA GLU A 108 -15.12 4.68 5.69
C GLU A 108 -14.67 3.26 5.33
N ASP A 109 -15.40 2.58 4.44
CA ASP A 109 -15.13 1.21 4.03
C ASP A 109 -14.12 1.12 2.87
N ALA A 110 -13.86 2.24 2.21
CA ALA A 110 -12.99 2.28 1.02
C ALA A 110 -11.59 1.71 1.27
N HIS A 111 -11.00 2.00 2.44
CA HIS A 111 -9.67 1.48 2.79
C HIS A 111 -9.69 -0.03 3.00
N HIS A 112 -10.72 -0.59 3.60
CA HIS A 112 -10.84 -2.03 3.83
C HIS A 112 -11.03 -2.81 2.52
N LEU A 113 -11.82 -2.26 1.60
CA LEU A 113 -11.94 -2.82 0.25
C LEU A 113 -10.63 -2.72 -0.54
N LEU A 114 -9.85 -1.66 -0.31
CA LEU A 114 -8.52 -1.52 -0.91
C LEU A 114 -7.53 -2.56 -0.35
N GLU A 115 -7.56 -2.85 0.95
CA GLU A 115 -6.78 -3.95 1.55
C GLU A 115 -7.15 -5.29 0.91
N ALA A 116 -8.45 -5.54 0.69
CA ALA A 116 -8.89 -6.74 -0.03
C ALA A 116 -8.32 -6.78 -1.46
N LEU A 117 -8.30 -5.65 -2.18
CA LEU A 117 -7.73 -5.57 -3.53
C LEU A 117 -6.23 -5.88 -3.53
N TRP A 118 -5.47 -5.38 -2.56
CA TRP A 118 -4.04 -5.67 -2.42
C TRP A 118 -3.77 -7.14 -2.07
N VAL A 119 -4.61 -7.78 -1.24
CA VAL A 119 -4.54 -9.23 -1.01
C VAL A 119 -4.74 -10.00 -2.32
N HIS A 120 -5.73 -9.63 -3.13
CA HIS A 120 -5.94 -10.26 -4.43
C HIS A 120 -4.73 -10.05 -5.35
N GLN A 121 -4.16 -8.85 -5.37
CA GLN A 121 -2.96 -8.52 -6.16
C GLN A 121 -1.74 -9.37 -5.75
N GLN A 122 -1.48 -9.54 -4.46
CA GLN A 122 -0.37 -10.35 -3.94
C GLN A 122 -0.46 -11.80 -4.37
N HIS A 123 -1.67 -12.35 -4.45
CA HIS A 123 -1.93 -13.70 -4.90
C HIS A 123 -2.10 -13.84 -6.42
N ASN A 124 -1.75 -12.80 -7.20
CA ASN A 124 -1.90 -12.76 -8.66
C ASN A 124 -3.35 -13.07 -9.14
N TYR A 125 -4.33 -12.78 -8.31
CA TYR A 125 -5.75 -12.96 -8.64
C TYR A 125 -6.36 -11.63 -9.07
N ARG A 126 -6.78 -11.52 -10.32
CA ARG A 126 -7.40 -10.31 -10.86
C ARG A 126 -8.88 -10.24 -10.50
N ASN A 127 -9.22 -9.40 -9.54
CA ASN A 127 -10.61 -9.12 -9.17
C ASN A 127 -11.08 -7.83 -9.85
N GLY A 128 -11.45 -7.92 -11.13
CA GLY A 128 -11.89 -6.78 -11.93
C GLY A 128 -13.14 -6.10 -11.37
N ARG A 129 -14.07 -6.85 -10.75
CA ARG A 129 -15.26 -6.27 -10.13
C ARG A 129 -14.89 -5.36 -8.95
N LEU A 130 -14.02 -5.83 -8.07
CA LEU A 130 -13.57 -5.03 -6.92
C LEU A 130 -12.75 -3.82 -7.38
N LEU A 131 -11.88 -4.01 -8.38
CA LEU A 131 -11.12 -2.93 -8.98
C LEU A 131 -12.06 -1.82 -9.49
N ASN A 132 -13.06 -2.19 -10.29
CA ASN A 132 -14.04 -1.23 -10.85
C ASN A 132 -14.83 -0.49 -9.77
N GLN A 133 -15.20 -1.17 -8.69
CA GLN A 133 -15.85 -0.53 -7.55
C GLN A 133 -14.94 0.51 -6.90
N LEU A 134 -13.66 0.20 -6.72
CA LEU A 134 -12.69 1.10 -6.09
C LEU A 134 -12.29 2.27 -6.98
N LEU A 135 -12.25 2.09 -8.29
CA LEU A 135 -12.05 3.17 -9.26
C LEU A 135 -13.20 4.20 -9.23
N LYS A 136 -14.38 3.80 -8.81
CA LYS A 136 -15.57 4.67 -8.62
C LYS A 136 -15.78 5.07 -7.15
N SER A 137 -14.85 4.74 -6.26
CA SER A 137 -14.98 5.01 -4.81
C SER A 137 -15.18 6.51 -4.52
N PRO A 138 -16.01 6.87 -3.53
CA PRO A 138 -16.12 8.25 -3.05
C PRO A 138 -14.81 8.76 -2.42
N HIS A 139 -13.88 7.87 -2.03
CA HIS A 139 -12.61 8.24 -1.43
C HIS A 139 -11.52 8.43 -2.51
N PRO A 140 -10.98 9.66 -2.72
CA PRO A 140 -10.01 9.92 -3.79
C PRO A 140 -8.75 9.07 -3.72
N HIS A 141 -8.18 8.88 -2.52
CA HIS A 141 -6.97 8.05 -2.38
C HIS A 141 -7.21 6.57 -2.74
N ALA A 142 -8.43 6.04 -2.52
CA ALA A 142 -8.76 4.69 -2.94
C ALA A 142 -8.79 4.57 -4.47
N ARG A 143 -9.29 5.60 -5.18
CA ARG A 143 -9.25 5.63 -6.66
C ARG A 143 -7.82 5.64 -7.19
N VAL A 144 -6.94 6.47 -6.62
CA VAL A 144 -5.53 6.53 -7.01
C VAL A 144 -4.83 5.19 -6.76
N ALA A 145 -5.03 4.59 -5.60
CA ALA A 145 -4.45 3.29 -5.28
C ALA A 145 -4.98 2.16 -6.20
N ALA A 146 -6.28 2.20 -6.54
CA ALA A 146 -6.87 1.26 -7.50
C ALA A 146 -6.26 1.41 -8.91
N LEU A 147 -5.99 2.63 -9.37
CA LEU A 147 -5.27 2.88 -10.62
C LEU A 147 -3.85 2.29 -10.59
N THR A 148 -3.15 2.37 -9.47
CA THR A 148 -1.83 1.75 -9.31
C THR A 148 -1.91 0.23 -9.47
N VAL A 149 -2.93 -0.41 -8.90
CA VAL A 149 -3.16 -1.85 -9.07
C VAL A 149 -3.52 -2.20 -10.52
N GLN A 150 -4.36 -1.40 -11.17
CA GLN A 150 -4.71 -1.56 -12.57
C GLN A 150 -3.46 -1.50 -13.46
N HIS A 151 -2.64 -0.48 -13.27
CA HIS A 151 -1.37 -0.31 -13.99
C HIS A 151 -0.43 -1.51 -13.79
N HIS A 152 -0.30 -2.00 -12.56
CA HIS A 152 0.49 -3.18 -12.27
C HIS A 152 -0.02 -4.42 -13.02
N TRP A 153 -1.33 -4.66 -13.00
CA TRP A 153 -1.92 -5.80 -13.70
C TRP A 153 -1.80 -5.70 -15.21
N TYR A 154 -1.86 -4.49 -15.76
CA TYR A 154 -1.65 -4.25 -17.17
C TYR A 154 -0.23 -4.59 -17.58
N ASN A 155 0.77 -4.06 -16.87
CA ASN A 155 2.19 -4.29 -17.19
C ASN A 155 2.62 -5.74 -16.99
N ALA A 156 2.03 -6.45 -16.03
CA ALA A 156 2.33 -7.86 -15.79
C ALA A 156 1.82 -8.79 -16.92
N ASN A 157 0.83 -8.35 -17.71
CA ASN A 157 0.27 -9.12 -18.82
C ASN A 157 -0.35 -8.22 -19.89
N PRO A 158 0.45 -7.54 -20.72
CA PRO A 158 -0.05 -6.56 -21.68
C PRO A 158 -0.87 -7.17 -22.82
N THR A 159 -0.82 -8.51 -23.02
CA THR A 159 -1.48 -9.21 -24.14
C THR A 159 -2.87 -9.74 -23.79
N LYS A 160 -3.30 -9.71 -22.54
CA LYS A 160 -4.68 -10.08 -22.18
C LYS A 160 -5.55 -8.85 -22.22
N GLU A 161 -6.58 -8.90 -23.03
CA GLU A 161 -7.62 -7.89 -23.20
C GLU A 161 -7.93 -7.21 -21.87
N VAL A 162 -7.54 -5.98 -21.78
CA VAL A 162 -8.04 -5.06 -20.75
C VAL A 162 -9.35 -4.56 -21.34
N ASP A 163 -10.42 -5.30 -21.06
CA ASP A 163 -11.74 -4.99 -21.53
C ASP A 163 -12.13 -3.57 -21.13
N GLU A 164 -12.56 -2.77 -22.11
CA GLU A 164 -13.50 -1.63 -22.11
C GLU A 164 -13.61 -0.67 -20.90
N ILE A 165 -12.70 -0.79 -19.90
CA ILE A 165 -12.85 -0.10 -18.59
C ILE A 165 -12.19 1.29 -18.57
N GLU A 166 -11.44 1.69 -19.62
CA GLU A 166 -10.29 2.53 -19.40
C GLU A 166 -10.51 4.04 -19.55
N GLU A 167 -11.29 4.47 -20.50
CA GLU A 167 -11.52 5.92 -20.68
C GLU A 167 -12.41 6.52 -19.58
N GLU A 168 -13.44 5.80 -19.16
CA GLU A 168 -14.35 6.24 -18.10
C GLU A 168 -13.64 6.45 -16.76
N HIS A 169 -12.63 5.62 -16.46
CA HIS A 169 -11.92 5.68 -15.17
C HIS A 169 -10.96 6.87 -15.05
N ILE A 170 -10.28 7.22 -16.12
CA ILE A 170 -9.40 8.40 -16.14
C ILE A 170 -10.25 9.66 -15.92
N GLU A 171 -11.39 9.74 -16.58
CA GLU A 171 -12.32 10.86 -16.43
C GLU A 171 -12.86 10.96 -15.00
N VAL A 172 -13.17 9.82 -14.36
CA VAL A 172 -13.63 9.77 -12.96
C VAL A 172 -12.56 10.28 -12.01
N VAL A 173 -11.29 9.90 -12.18
CA VAL A 173 -10.20 10.38 -11.34
C VAL A 173 -9.97 11.88 -11.54
N ALA A 174 -9.98 12.35 -12.78
CA ALA A 174 -9.84 13.76 -13.10
C ALA A 174 -10.97 14.62 -12.47
N LYS A 175 -12.22 14.19 -12.61
CA LYS A 175 -13.40 14.85 -12.01
C LYS A 175 -13.42 14.83 -10.48
N SER A 176 -12.64 13.95 -9.87
CA SER A 176 -12.64 13.77 -8.42
C SER A 176 -11.84 14.81 -7.63
N GLY A 177 -11.15 15.72 -8.31
CA GLY A 177 -10.29 16.73 -7.67
C GLY A 177 -9.04 16.16 -6.97
N VAL A 178 -8.68 14.89 -7.24
CA VAL A 178 -7.41 14.31 -6.76
C VAL A 178 -6.22 14.94 -7.47
N LEU A 179 -6.42 15.31 -8.74
CA LEU A 179 -5.44 16.00 -9.56
C LEU A 179 -5.82 17.48 -9.62
N SER A 180 -4.94 18.34 -9.16
CA SER A 180 -5.16 19.79 -9.10
C SER A 180 -4.69 20.53 -10.35
N ASP A 181 -3.92 19.86 -11.22
CA ASP A 181 -3.32 20.41 -12.42
C ASP A 181 -3.45 19.44 -13.61
N THR A 182 -3.56 19.99 -14.82
CA THR A 182 -3.60 19.22 -16.06
C THR A 182 -2.30 18.48 -16.36
N SER A 183 -1.17 18.91 -15.81
CA SER A 183 0.10 18.19 -15.89
C SER A 183 0.02 16.81 -15.22
N ASP A 184 -0.72 16.71 -14.12
CA ASP A 184 -0.93 15.46 -13.40
C ASP A 184 -1.78 14.48 -14.20
N LEU A 185 -2.73 14.97 -14.97
CA LEU A 185 -3.52 14.16 -15.92
C LEU A 185 -2.63 13.47 -16.96
N THR A 186 -1.62 14.17 -17.45
CA THR A 186 -0.67 13.61 -18.42
C THR A 186 0.11 12.45 -17.81
N THR A 187 0.58 12.61 -16.58
CA THR A 187 1.30 11.56 -15.84
C THR A 187 0.43 10.34 -15.57
N VAL A 188 -0.82 10.54 -15.14
CA VAL A 188 -1.79 9.46 -14.94
C VAL A 188 -2.06 8.73 -16.24
N ARG A 189 -2.22 9.44 -17.33
CA ARG A 189 -2.42 8.86 -18.66
C ARG A 189 -1.28 7.94 -19.06
N ILE A 190 -0.03 8.39 -18.98
CA ILE A 190 1.15 7.60 -19.36
C ILE A 190 1.20 6.26 -18.59
N GLY A 191 0.83 6.27 -17.33
CA GLY A 191 0.89 5.09 -16.48
C GLY A 191 -0.26 4.10 -16.65
N THR A 192 -1.41 4.50 -17.19
CA THR A 192 -2.64 3.68 -17.14
C THR A 192 -3.20 3.33 -18.49
N ILE A 193 -2.65 3.87 -19.56
CA ILE A 193 -3.25 3.79 -20.87
C ILE A 193 -2.72 2.60 -21.68
N PRO A 194 -3.57 1.75 -22.29
CA PRO A 194 -3.14 0.66 -23.14
C PRO A 194 -2.38 1.16 -24.37
N GLU A 195 -1.42 0.39 -24.81
CA GLU A 195 -0.63 0.70 -26.00
C GLU A 195 -1.49 0.91 -27.26
N LYS A 196 -2.65 0.30 -27.32
CA LYS A 196 -3.63 0.49 -28.39
C LYS A 196 -4.30 1.87 -28.38
N MET A 197 -4.38 2.49 -27.20
CA MET A 197 -4.72 3.90 -27.09
C MET A 197 -3.44 4.68 -27.28
N LYS A 198 -3.09 4.97 -28.50
CA LYS A 198 -1.93 5.76 -28.83
C LYS A 198 -2.11 7.15 -28.28
N TYR A 199 -1.25 7.51 -27.41
CA TYR A 199 -1.21 8.81 -26.81
C TYR A 199 -0.24 9.65 -27.55
N ASP A 200 -0.77 10.68 -28.11
CA ASP A 200 0.00 11.83 -28.53
C ASP A 200 0.35 12.67 -27.29
N LEU A 201 0.94 12.01 -26.30
CA LEU A 201 1.36 12.65 -25.05
C LEU A 201 2.82 13.08 -25.09
N ALA A 202 3.47 12.83 -26.21
CA ALA A 202 4.85 13.24 -26.45
C ALA A 202 4.95 14.54 -27.27
N GLU A 203 3.83 15.19 -27.55
CA GLU A 203 3.82 16.51 -28.20
C GLU A 203 3.72 17.66 -27.20
#